data_ab0e7e5aefa42e19df8fd98b8d6052b6
#
_entry.id   ab0e7e5aefa42e19df8fd98b8d6052b6
#
_cell.length_a   1.000
_cell.length_b   1.000
_cell.length_c   1.000
_cell.angle_alpha   90.00
_cell.angle_beta   90.00
_cell.angle_gamma   90.00
#
_symmetry.space_group_name_H-M   'P 1'
#
loop_
_entity.id
_entity.type
_entity.pdbx_description
1 polymer ?
#
loop_
_entity_poly.entity_id
_entity_poly.type
_entity_poly.pdbx_seq_one_letter_code
_entity_poly.pdbx_strand_id
1 'polypeptide(L)'
;EMQRSLVGSEMCIRDRLWWCNGLGDQPLYKVQVSLVDNNQCVLDSKEYSIGLRELIVSTKKDEWGNEFAFVINGIYIFSMGADYIPEDCIYPWITKERIEALIRSSVKANYNMLRVWGGGYYPSDTFYDLCDQYGLIVWQDLMYACNVYDFTEEFEKNICQETVDNVRRLRHHASLGLWCGNNELESAWDHWGISETHSPLLKGDYIKQFEYVLPKVTKAEDQATFYWPSSPSSGGCLDNPDDHDRGDCHYWDVWHGMKPFSDYRSHYFRFCSEFGFQSFPERKTIDTFALPQDCNIFSPVMELSLIH
;
A
#
# COMPACT_ATOMS: atom_id res chain seq x y z
N GLU A 1 -7.38 33.68 18.90
CA GLU A 1 -7.89 33.60 17.50
C GLU A 1 -6.70 33.50 16.56
N MET A 2 -6.50 32.34 15.95
CA MET A 2 -5.51 32.15 14.89
C MET A 2 -6.10 32.71 13.58
N GLN A 3 -5.52 33.76 13.06
CA GLN A 3 -5.82 34.21 11.71
C GLN A 3 -5.16 33.25 10.72
N ARG A 4 -5.95 32.47 10.00
CA ARG A 4 -5.51 31.70 8.85
C ARG A 4 -5.59 32.59 7.62
N SER A 5 -4.45 32.94 7.03
CA SER A 5 -4.39 33.61 5.75
C SER A 5 -3.80 32.66 4.71
N LEU A 6 -4.63 32.18 3.79
CA LEU A 6 -4.21 31.53 2.57
C LEU A 6 -4.19 32.59 1.45
N VAL A 7 -3.01 33.02 1.03
CA VAL A 7 -2.83 33.93 -0.11
C VAL A 7 -2.26 33.12 -1.27
N GLY A 8 -3.12 32.79 -2.23
CA GLY A 8 -2.74 32.23 -3.53
C GLY A 8 -3.80 32.56 -4.56
N SER A 9 -3.41 32.87 -5.78
CA SER A 9 -4.38 33.10 -6.86
C SER A 9 -4.91 31.73 -7.35
N GLU A 10 -6.22 31.57 -7.38
CA GLU A 10 -6.89 30.34 -7.87
C GLU A 10 -6.45 29.91 -9.29
N MET A 11 -5.97 30.84 -10.08
CA MET A 11 -5.54 30.59 -11.47
C MET A 11 -4.25 29.76 -11.57
N CYS A 12 -3.36 29.82 -10.58
CA CYS A 12 -2.11 29.04 -10.58
C CYS A 12 -2.28 27.60 -10.09
N ILE A 13 -3.36 27.32 -9.39
CA ILE A 13 -3.61 26.00 -8.77
C ILE A 13 -4.25 25.04 -9.78
N ARG A 14 -5.14 25.53 -10.67
CA ARG A 14 -5.89 24.68 -11.63
C ARG A 14 -5.02 24.04 -12.70
N ASP A 15 -3.92 24.65 -13.08
CA ASP A 15 -3.07 24.17 -14.18
C ASP A 15 -1.94 23.24 -13.72
N ARG A 16 -1.81 22.99 -12.43
CA ARG A 16 -0.69 22.22 -11.88
C ARG A 16 -1.13 21.18 -10.85
N LEU A 17 -2.06 20.32 -11.27
CA LEU A 17 -2.45 19.16 -10.48
C LEU A 17 -1.37 18.08 -10.53
N TRP A 18 -1.20 17.38 -9.42
CA TRP A 18 -0.36 16.18 -9.36
C TRP A 18 -1.08 15.00 -10.05
N TRP A 19 -0.34 14.27 -10.87
CA TRP A 19 -0.83 13.11 -11.60
C TRP A 19 0.05 11.89 -11.32
N CYS A 20 -0.54 10.69 -11.42
CA CYS A 20 0.26 9.48 -11.41
C CYS A 20 1.07 9.32 -12.71
N ASN A 21 2.10 8.50 -12.63
CA ASN A 21 2.96 8.17 -13.77
C ASN A 21 2.13 7.73 -14.99
N GLY A 22 2.45 8.29 -16.14
CA GLY A 22 1.77 8.01 -17.41
C GLY A 22 0.58 8.92 -17.72
N LEU A 23 0.08 9.76 -16.79
CA LEU A 23 -1.05 10.67 -17.03
C LEU A 23 -0.68 12.14 -17.04
N GLY A 24 0.40 12.55 -16.41
CA GLY A 24 0.80 13.95 -16.38
C GLY A 24 2.00 14.19 -15.46
N ASP A 25 2.24 15.46 -15.14
CA ASP A 25 3.35 15.90 -14.31
C ASP A 25 3.05 15.72 -12.81
N GLN A 26 4.10 15.74 -11.98
CA GLN A 26 4.06 15.61 -10.52
C GLN A 26 4.49 16.92 -9.82
N PRO A 27 3.79 18.05 -10.01
CA PRO A 27 4.15 19.29 -9.35
C PRO A 27 3.93 19.17 -7.84
N LEU A 28 4.98 19.49 -7.08
CA LEU A 28 4.96 19.52 -5.64
C LEU A 28 5.14 20.95 -5.14
N TYR A 29 4.35 21.32 -4.14
CA TYR A 29 4.36 22.64 -3.52
C TYR A 29 4.97 22.52 -2.12
N LYS A 30 5.87 23.45 -1.79
CA LYS A 30 6.43 23.56 -0.45
C LYS A 30 5.47 24.32 0.45
N VAL A 31 5.10 23.71 1.56
CA VAL A 31 4.29 24.31 2.61
C VAL A 31 5.11 24.39 3.88
N GLN A 32 5.38 25.61 4.34
CA GLN A 32 6.05 25.85 5.58
C GLN A 32 5.03 26.24 6.67
N VAL A 33 5.06 25.53 7.78
CA VAL A 33 4.27 25.82 8.97
C VAL A 33 5.22 26.26 10.07
N SER A 34 5.06 27.51 10.54
CA SER A 34 5.93 28.08 11.58
C SER A 34 5.12 28.43 12.82
N LEU A 35 5.66 28.05 13.98
CA LEU A 35 5.20 28.52 15.27
C LEU A 35 5.96 29.82 15.60
N VAL A 36 5.21 30.88 15.84
CA VAL A 36 5.78 32.19 16.15
C VAL A 36 5.30 32.71 17.51
N ASP A 37 6.16 33.44 18.23
CA ASP A 37 5.80 34.15 19.46
C ASP A 37 5.04 35.46 19.17
N ASN A 38 4.67 36.16 20.23
CA ASN A 38 3.98 37.45 20.13
C ASN A 38 4.84 38.56 19.48
N ASN A 39 6.16 38.39 19.38
CA ASN A 39 7.11 39.32 18.76
C ASN A 39 7.41 38.91 17.30
N GLN A 40 6.68 37.94 16.72
CA GLN A 40 6.91 37.37 15.38
C GLN A 40 8.25 36.61 15.25
N CYS A 41 8.89 36.22 16.38
CA CYS A 41 10.03 35.34 16.32
C CYS A 41 9.60 33.90 16.08
N VAL A 42 10.22 33.24 15.11
CA VAL A 42 9.97 31.84 14.82
C VAL A 42 10.53 30.94 15.92
N LEU A 43 9.68 30.21 16.61
CA LEU A 43 10.03 29.27 17.66
C LEU A 43 10.31 27.88 17.14
N ASP A 44 9.55 27.46 16.13
CA ASP A 44 9.69 26.16 15.44
C ASP A 44 9.13 26.27 14.03
N SER A 45 9.58 25.39 13.12
CA SER A 45 9.10 25.36 11.74
C SER A 45 9.20 23.95 11.16
N LYS A 46 8.15 23.56 10.42
CA LYS A 46 8.15 22.34 9.59
C LYS A 46 7.84 22.67 8.14
N GLU A 47 8.53 21.99 7.23
CA GLU A 47 8.29 22.09 5.79
C GLU A 47 7.71 20.74 5.28
N TYR A 48 6.72 20.82 4.42
CA TYR A 48 6.10 19.68 3.75
C TYR A 48 6.12 19.91 2.24
N SER A 49 6.29 18.84 1.47
CA SER A 49 6.01 18.82 0.04
C SER A 49 4.63 18.22 -0.15
N ILE A 50 3.73 18.93 -0.83
CA ILE A 50 2.37 18.46 -1.11
C ILE A 50 2.06 18.52 -2.60
N GLY A 51 1.31 17.55 -3.12
CA GLY A 51 0.72 17.61 -4.44
C GLY A 51 -0.77 17.90 -4.36
N LEU A 52 -1.25 18.79 -5.22
CA LEU A 52 -2.67 19.10 -5.30
C LEU A 52 -3.36 18.11 -6.23
N ARG A 53 -4.24 17.30 -5.68
CA ARG A 53 -4.98 16.29 -6.46
C ARG A 53 -6.29 15.90 -5.73
N GLU A 54 -7.21 15.33 -6.49
CA GLU A 54 -8.28 14.48 -5.98
C GLU A 54 -7.92 13.03 -6.29
N LEU A 55 -7.87 12.17 -5.29
CA LEU A 55 -7.59 10.74 -5.45
C LEU A 55 -8.57 9.97 -4.59
N ILE A 56 -9.40 9.18 -5.24
CA ILE A 56 -10.45 8.39 -4.58
C ILE A 56 -10.42 6.94 -5.08
N VAL A 57 -10.93 6.04 -4.25
CA VAL A 57 -11.27 4.67 -4.66
C VAL A 57 -12.77 4.61 -4.86
N SER A 58 -13.20 4.25 -6.07
CA SER A 58 -14.62 4.06 -6.40
C SER A 58 -15.04 2.62 -6.15
N THR A 59 -16.11 2.47 -5.36
CA THR A 59 -16.75 1.17 -5.06
C THR A 59 -18.21 1.18 -5.50
N LYS A 60 -18.54 1.94 -6.54
CA LYS A 60 -19.92 2.07 -7.04
C LYS A 60 -20.42 0.77 -7.61
N LYS A 61 -21.72 0.54 -7.45
CA LYS A 61 -22.40 -0.59 -8.05
C LYS A 61 -22.60 -0.34 -9.54
N ASP A 62 -22.33 -1.37 -10.35
CA ASP A 62 -22.58 -1.41 -11.78
C ASP A 62 -23.33 -2.70 -12.20
N GLU A 63 -23.34 -3.05 -13.48
CA GLU A 63 -24.02 -4.24 -14.00
C GLU A 63 -23.31 -5.56 -13.68
N TRP A 64 -22.02 -5.49 -13.31
CA TRP A 64 -21.19 -6.66 -12.98
C TRP A 64 -20.88 -6.80 -11.48
N GLY A 65 -21.37 -5.91 -10.63
CA GLY A 65 -21.12 -5.95 -9.19
C GLY A 65 -20.80 -4.58 -8.60
N ASN A 66 -19.73 -4.49 -7.81
CA ASN A 66 -19.20 -3.23 -7.30
C ASN A 66 -17.80 -2.99 -7.87
N GLU A 67 -17.62 -1.86 -8.53
CA GLU A 67 -16.27 -1.48 -9.00
C GLU A 67 -15.29 -1.33 -7.83
N PHE A 68 -14.02 -1.58 -8.11
CA PHE A 68 -12.92 -1.21 -7.23
C PHE A 68 -11.86 -0.56 -8.12
N ALA A 69 -11.88 0.75 -8.18
CA ALA A 69 -11.06 1.49 -9.14
C ALA A 69 -10.53 2.79 -8.55
N PHE A 70 -9.29 3.11 -8.85
CA PHE A 70 -8.71 4.40 -8.49
C PHE A 70 -9.12 5.46 -9.52
N VAL A 71 -9.48 6.63 -9.00
CA VAL A 71 -9.85 7.80 -9.81
C VAL A 71 -9.01 8.97 -9.37
N ILE A 72 -8.20 9.49 -10.28
CA ILE A 72 -7.35 10.67 -10.02
C ILE A 72 -7.84 11.86 -10.82
N ASN A 73 -8.13 12.98 -10.17
CA ASN A 73 -8.61 14.22 -10.78
C ASN A 73 -9.80 13.98 -11.75
N GLY A 74 -10.69 13.07 -11.36
CA GLY A 74 -11.86 12.69 -12.16
C GLY A 74 -11.60 11.66 -13.27
N ILE A 75 -10.38 11.15 -13.43
CA ILE A 75 -10.03 10.16 -14.46
C ILE A 75 -9.84 8.80 -13.81
N TYR A 76 -10.57 7.80 -14.29
CA TYR A 76 -10.35 6.38 -13.93
C TYR A 76 -9.01 5.91 -14.47
N ILE A 77 -8.25 5.21 -13.64
CA ILE A 77 -6.96 4.63 -14.05
C ILE A 77 -7.01 3.12 -13.98
N PHE A 78 -6.29 2.48 -14.89
CA PHE A 78 -5.91 1.08 -14.73
C PHE A 78 -4.64 1.02 -13.89
N SER A 79 -4.73 0.43 -12.69
CA SER A 79 -3.60 0.33 -11.76
C SER A 79 -2.62 -0.73 -12.25
N MET A 80 -1.38 -0.32 -12.48
CA MET A 80 -0.27 -1.16 -12.90
C MET A 80 0.84 -1.04 -11.86
N GLY A 81 1.22 -2.15 -11.25
CA GLY A 81 2.21 -2.08 -10.19
C GLY A 81 2.62 -3.43 -9.64
N ALA A 82 3.14 -3.40 -8.44
CA ALA A 82 3.56 -4.57 -7.69
C ALA A 82 3.48 -4.32 -6.19
N ASP A 83 3.54 -5.40 -5.41
CA ASP A 83 3.79 -5.32 -3.99
C ASP A 83 5.21 -4.83 -3.71
N TYR A 84 5.33 -3.94 -2.74
CA TYR A 84 6.58 -3.44 -2.21
C TYR A 84 6.82 -4.06 -0.85
N ILE A 85 7.83 -4.91 -0.78
CA ILE A 85 8.32 -5.58 0.44
C ILE A 85 9.60 -4.89 0.91
N PRO A 86 10.09 -5.17 2.13
CA PRO A 86 11.37 -4.64 2.60
C PRO A 86 12.50 -4.85 1.58
N GLU A 87 13.25 -3.79 1.31
CA GLU A 87 14.30 -3.74 0.27
C GLU A 87 15.49 -4.63 0.60
N ASP A 88 15.67 -4.94 1.89
CA ASP A 88 16.71 -5.83 2.39
C ASP A 88 16.26 -6.49 3.69
N CYS A 89 16.71 -7.73 3.95
CA CYS A 89 16.52 -8.40 5.23
C CYS A 89 17.37 -7.79 6.37
N ILE A 90 18.38 -6.98 6.02
CA ILE A 90 19.21 -6.23 6.97
C ILE A 90 18.89 -4.74 6.83
N TYR A 91 17.96 -4.26 7.64
CA TYR A 91 17.44 -2.89 7.59
C TYR A 91 18.52 -1.78 7.46
N PRO A 92 19.65 -1.80 8.22
CA PRO A 92 20.69 -0.79 8.07
C PRO A 92 21.40 -0.75 6.71
N TRP A 93 21.19 -1.74 5.84
CA TRP A 93 21.76 -1.78 4.48
C TRP A 93 20.88 -1.07 3.45
N ILE A 94 19.69 -0.64 3.86
CA ILE A 94 18.78 0.11 3.00
C ILE A 94 19.29 1.54 2.88
N THR A 95 19.63 1.94 1.66
CA THR A 95 20.09 3.30 1.35
C THR A 95 19.09 4.03 0.47
N LYS A 96 19.15 5.34 0.48
CA LYS A 96 18.33 6.19 -0.40
C LYS A 96 18.52 5.83 -1.87
N GLU A 97 19.75 5.56 -2.29
CA GLU A 97 20.09 5.22 -3.68
C GLU A 97 19.47 3.88 -4.09
N ARG A 98 19.37 2.92 -3.16
CA ARG A 98 18.71 1.63 -3.41
C ARG A 98 17.20 1.82 -3.58
N ILE A 99 16.57 2.58 -2.68
CA ILE A 99 15.14 2.90 -2.80
C ILE A 99 14.87 3.61 -4.12
N GLU A 100 15.66 4.64 -4.46
CA GLU A 100 15.50 5.39 -5.71
C GLU A 100 15.68 4.50 -6.94
N ALA A 101 16.62 3.57 -6.92
CA ALA A 101 16.84 2.64 -8.02
C ALA A 101 15.61 1.74 -8.26
N LEU A 102 14.97 1.24 -7.18
CA LEU A 102 13.74 0.45 -7.25
C LEU A 102 12.56 1.28 -7.79
N ILE A 103 12.34 2.47 -7.26
CA ILE A 103 11.28 3.39 -7.71
C ILE A 103 11.47 3.74 -9.20
N ARG A 104 12.67 4.08 -9.62
CA ARG A 104 12.97 4.37 -11.04
C ARG A 104 12.77 3.16 -11.94
N SER A 105 13.05 1.97 -11.44
CA SER A 105 12.81 0.72 -12.19
C SER A 105 11.30 0.48 -12.37
N SER A 106 10.51 0.73 -11.32
CA SER A 106 9.04 0.67 -11.37
C SER A 106 8.47 1.64 -12.41
N VAL A 107 8.93 2.89 -12.41
CA VAL A 107 8.53 3.90 -13.41
C VAL A 107 8.90 3.46 -14.84
N LYS A 108 10.10 2.91 -15.04
CA LYS A 108 10.52 2.38 -16.34
C LYS A 108 9.69 1.19 -16.81
N ALA A 109 9.15 0.41 -15.87
CA ALA A 109 8.21 -0.67 -16.14
C ALA A 109 6.77 -0.17 -16.37
N ASN A 110 6.55 1.14 -16.43
CA ASN A 110 5.26 1.81 -16.55
C ASN A 110 4.33 1.59 -15.35
N TYR A 111 4.84 1.33 -14.18
CA TYR A 111 4.02 1.28 -12.98
C TYR A 111 3.49 2.69 -12.65
N ASN A 112 2.25 2.74 -12.19
CA ASN A 112 1.62 3.94 -11.63
C ASN A 112 1.18 3.74 -10.18
N MET A 113 1.43 2.55 -9.62
CA MET A 113 1.06 2.19 -8.25
C MET A 113 2.09 1.24 -7.64
N LEU A 114 2.26 1.31 -6.32
CA LEU A 114 2.92 0.31 -5.49
C LEU A 114 2.07 0.04 -4.24
N ARG A 115 1.99 -1.21 -3.83
CA ARG A 115 1.38 -1.61 -2.56
C ARG A 115 2.47 -1.91 -1.54
N VAL A 116 2.50 -1.15 -0.45
CA VAL A 116 3.35 -1.47 0.69
C VAL A 116 2.68 -2.59 1.48
N TRP A 117 3.21 -3.79 1.34
CA TRP A 117 2.66 -5.02 1.91
C TRP A 117 2.77 -5.07 3.43
N GLY A 118 1.67 -5.49 4.09
CA GLY A 118 1.51 -5.48 5.54
C GLY A 118 2.37 -6.48 6.33
N GLY A 119 3.07 -7.39 5.66
CA GLY A 119 4.02 -8.30 6.30
C GLY A 119 5.44 -7.76 6.43
N GLY A 120 5.64 -6.48 6.12
CA GLY A 120 6.93 -5.80 6.24
C GLY A 120 6.98 -4.79 7.40
N TYR A 121 7.39 -3.59 7.07
CA TYR A 121 7.40 -2.41 7.95
C TYR A 121 7.08 -1.15 7.13
N TYR A 122 6.71 -0.07 7.80
CA TYR A 122 6.49 1.20 7.11
C TYR A 122 7.81 1.72 6.54
N PRO A 123 7.92 1.93 5.20
CA PRO A 123 9.12 2.49 4.60
C PRO A 123 9.53 3.84 5.18
N SER A 124 10.77 4.25 4.92
CA SER A 124 11.27 5.58 5.29
C SER A 124 10.56 6.68 4.50
N ASP A 125 10.60 7.92 5.00
CA ASP A 125 10.02 9.08 4.30
C ASP A 125 10.58 9.23 2.88
N THR A 126 11.84 8.82 2.66
CA THR A 126 12.46 8.81 1.33
C THR A 126 11.65 8.03 0.30
N PHE A 127 11.06 6.89 0.68
CA PHE A 127 10.22 6.10 -0.23
C PHE A 127 8.99 6.90 -0.69
N TYR A 128 8.28 7.50 0.24
CA TYR A 128 7.06 8.28 -0.06
C TYR A 128 7.38 9.56 -0.83
N ASP A 129 8.46 10.26 -0.46
CA ASP A 129 8.96 11.44 -1.19
C ASP A 129 9.26 11.09 -2.66
N LEU A 130 9.87 9.94 -2.90
CA LEU A 130 10.14 9.47 -4.25
C LEU A 130 8.86 9.05 -4.98
N CYS A 131 7.91 8.40 -4.31
CA CYS A 131 6.61 8.09 -4.91
C CYS A 131 5.87 9.37 -5.31
N ASP A 132 5.91 10.43 -4.48
CA ASP A 132 5.36 11.74 -4.81
C ASP A 132 6.03 12.35 -6.04
N GLN A 133 7.37 12.27 -6.12
CA GLN A 133 8.16 12.84 -7.22
C GLN A 133 7.99 12.09 -8.54
N TYR A 134 7.80 10.78 -8.49
CA TYR A 134 7.72 9.91 -9.67
C TYR A 134 6.29 9.52 -10.07
N GLY A 135 5.28 9.93 -9.30
CA GLY A 135 3.87 9.67 -9.62
C GLY A 135 3.42 8.23 -9.36
N LEU A 136 3.97 7.57 -8.35
CA LEU A 136 3.53 6.24 -7.97
C LEU A 136 2.50 6.34 -6.84
N ILE A 137 1.26 5.95 -7.11
CA ILE A 137 0.22 5.86 -6.08
C ILE A 137 0.62 4.78 -5.08
N VAL A 138 0.50 5.07 -3.79
CA VAL A 138 0.81 4.14 -2.71
C VAL A 138 -0.49 3.59 -2.12
N TRP A 139 -0.68 2.30 -2.25
CA TRP A 139 -1.58 1.51 -1.42
C TRP A 139 -0.81 1.14 -0.16
N GLN A 140 -1.23 1.64 1.00
CA GLN A 140 -0.53 1.43 2.26
C GLN A 140 -1.27 0.45 3.14
N ASP A 141 -0.73 -0.76 3.32
CA ASP A 141 -1.20 -1.66 4.38
C ASP A 141 -0.72 -1.15 5.75
N LEU A 142 -1.56 -1.29 6.75
CA LEU A 142 -1.13 -1.33 8.14
C LEU A 142 -0.38 -2.67 8.38
N MET A 143 0.59 -2.68 9.30
CA MET A 143 1.55 -3.78 9.41
C MET A 143 0.96 -5.01 10.12
N TYR A 144 -0.06 -5.60 9.51
CA TYR A 144 -0.70 -6.85 9.92
C TYR A 144 -0.82 -7.78 8.71
N ALA A 145 -0.36 -9.03 8.84
CA ALA A 145 -0.39 -9.99 7.74
C ALA A 145 -0.52 -11.43 8.23
N CYS A 146 -1.33 -12.22 7.55
CA CYS A 146 -1.33 -13.68 7.57
C CYS A 146 -1.40 -14.32 8.98
N ASN A 147 -1.95 -13.63 9.97
CA ASN A 147 -1.99 -14.08 11.35
C ASN A 147 -3.28 -13.66 12.05
N VAL A 148 -3.59 -14.24 13.18
CA VAL A 148 -4.67 -13.82 14.08
C VAL A 148 -4.10 -13.06 15.26
N TYR A 149 -4.82 -12.07 15.75
CA TYR A 149 -4.40 -11.18 16.81
C TYR A 149 -5.39 -11.25 17.98
N ASP A 150 -4.87 -11.45 19.18
CA ASP A 150 -5.64 -11.38 20.42
C ASP A 150 -5.79 -9.89 20.81
N PHE A 151 -7.02 -9.40 20.81
CA PHE A 151 -7.32 -7.97 20.95
C PHE A 151 -7.45 -7.55 22.41
N THR A 152 -6.32 -7.55 23.14
CA THR A 152 -6.23 -7.09 24.52
C THR A 152 -6.26 -5.55 24.61
N GLU A 153 -6.55 -5.00 25.81
CA GLU A 153 -6.50 -3.55 26.02
C GLU A 153 -5.10 -2.95 25.79
N GLU A 154 -4.06 -3.66 26.12
CA GLU A 154 -2.67 -3.24 25.91
C GLU A 154 -2.37 -3.21 24.43
N PHE A 155 -2.75 -4.24 23.69
CA PHE A 155 -2.60 -4.31 22.25
C PHE A 155 -3.40 -3.20 21.55
N GLU A 156 -4.67 -2.97 21.91
CA GLU A 156 -5.50 -1.89 21.38
C GLU A 156 -4.82 -0.53 21.55
N LYS A 157 -4.29 -0.21 22.72
CA LYS A 157 -3.57 1.06 22.96
C LYS A 157 -2.34 1.21 22.08
N ASN A 158 -1.57 0.12 21.95
CA ASN A 158 -0.35 0.13 21.13
C ASN A 158 -0.67 0.37 19.66
N ILE A 159 -1.58 -0.42 19.08
CA ILE A 159 -1.92 -0.31 17.66
C ILE A 159 -2.62 1.01 17.30
N CYS A 160 -3.42 1.56 18.22
CA CYS A 160 -3.99 2.89 18.03
C CYS A 160 -2.91 3.97 17.94
N GLN A 161 -1.90 3.90 18.82
CA GLN A 161 -0.79 4.87 18.80
C GLN A 161 0.08 4.70 17.55
N GLU A 162 0.43 3.47 17.19
CA GLU A 162 1.16 3.17 15.95
C GLU A 162 0.44 3.73 14.72
N THR A 163 -0.88 3.52 14.64
CA THR A 163 -1.71 4.03 13.55
C THR A 163 -1.71 5.55 13.52
N VAL A 164 -1.92 6.21 14.66
CA VAL A 164 -1.87 7.68 14.76
C VAL A 164 -0.54 8.22 14.26
N ASP A 165 0.57 7.65 14.71
CA ASP A 165 1.91 8.13 14.37
C ASP A 165 2.20 7.99 12.87
N ASN A 166 1.87 6.84 12.28
CA ASN A 166 2.13 6.60 10.86
C ASN A 166 1.15 7.37 9.95
N VAL A 167 -0.13 7.45 10.31
CA VAL A 167 -1.10 8.26 9.55
C VAL A 167 -0.70 9.73 9.54
N ARG A 168 -0.32 10.30 10.69
CA ARG A 168 0.18 11.68 10.78
C ARG A 168 1.44 11.92 9.97
N ARG A 169 2.33 10.93 9.93
CA ARG A 169 3.56 10.98 9.15
C ARG A 169 3.29 10.99 7.66
N LEU A 170 2.31 10.21 7.19
CA LEU A 170 2.15 9.88 5.77
C LEU A 170 1.00 10.60 5.05
N ARG A 171 -0.03 11.07 5.77
CA ARG A 171 -1.27 11.62 5.18
C ARG A 171 -1.08 12.85 4.28
N HIS A 172 0.08 13.49 4.29
CA HIS A 172 0.36 14.68 3.46
C HIS A 172 0.94 14.33 2.09
N HIS A 173 1.36 13.07 1.88
CA HIS A 173 1.93 12.63 0.61
C HIS A 173 0.89 12.59 -0.50
N ALA A 174 1.24 13.17 -1.64
CA ALA A 174 0.37 13.18 -2.83
C ALA A 174 0.13 11.77 -3.37
N SER A 175 1.12 10.91 -3.23
CA SER A 175 1.08 9.51 -3.67
C SER A 175 0.13 8.64 -2.85
N LEU A 176 -0.17 8.97 -1.59
CA LEU A 176 -1.01 8.11 -0.74
C LEU A 176 -2.42 7.94 -1.31
N GLY A 177 -2.78 6.71 -1.70
CA GLY A 177 -4.03 6.37 -2.36
C GLY A 177 -5.08 5.74 -1.45
N LEU A 178 -4.69 4.81 -0.59
CA LEU A 178 -5.57 4.22 0.41
C LEU A 178 -4.80 3.66 1.61
N TRP A 179 -5.51 3.49 2.70
CA TRP A 179 -5.11 2.73 3.88
C TRP A 179 -5.78 1.37 3.85
N CYS A 180 -5.01 0.28 3.96
CA CYS A 180 -5.55 -1.07 4.07
C CYS A 180 -5.30 -1.63 5.47
N GLY A 181 -6.30 -2.24 6.06
CA GLY A 181 -6.23 -2.73 7.44
C GLY A 181 -5.23 -3.86 7.64
N ASN A 182 -5.19 -4.81 6.71
CA ASN A 182 -4.31 -5.97 6.81
C ASN A 182 -4.12 -6.69 5.48
N ASN A 183 -3.15 -7.61 5.46
CA ASN A 183 -2.94 -8.57 4.39
C ASN A 183 -3.51 -9.94 4.77
N GLU A 184 -4.48 -10.43 3.97
CA GLU A 184 -4.98 -11.81 3.91
C GLU A 184 -5.68 -12.37 5.16
N LEU A 185 -6.03 -11.55 6.16
CA LEU A 185 -6.71 -12.09 7.33
C LEU A 185 -8.13 -12.55 7.03
N GLU A 186 -8.86 -11.88 6.12
CA GLU A 186 -10.19 -12.34 5.72
C GLU A 186 -10.12 -13.70 5.01
N SER A 187 -9.21 -13.85 4.05
CA SER A 187 -8.98 -15.13 3.36
C SER A 187 -8.52 -16.23 4.32
N ALA A 188 -7.68 -15.87 5.30
CA ALA A 188 -7.22 -16.81 6.30
C ALA A 188 -8.38 -17.37 7.15
N TRP A 189 -9.34 -16.52 7.52
CA TRP A 189 -10.55 -16.94 8.23
C TRP A 189 -11.47 -17.80 7.36
N ASP A 190 -11.53 -17.53 6.06
CA ASP A 190 -12.44 -18.23 5.15
C ASP A 190 -11.89 -19.58 4.67
N HIS A 191 -10.64 -19.63 4.18
CA HIS A 191 -10.13 -20.84 3.52
C HIS A 191 -8.80 -21.41 4.04
N TRP A 192 -8.12 -20.80 5.02
CA TRP A 192 -6.88 -21.38 5.54
C TRP A 192 -7.09 -22.28 6.77
N GLY A 193 -8.35 -22.59 7.12
CA GLY A 193 -8.68 -23.44 8.25
C GLY A 193 -8.48 -22.79 9.63
N ILE A 194 -8.30 -21.47 9.68
CA ILE A 194 -8.18 -20.75 10.97
C ILE A 194 -9.48 -20.88 11.76
N SER A 195 -10.62 -20.84 11.10
CA SER A 195 -11.93 -21.03 11.73
C SER A 195 -12.11 -22.39 12.40
N GLU A 196 -11.35 -23.42 12.00
CA GLU A 196 -11.38 -24.77 12.56
C GLU A 196 -10.43 -24.96 13.73
N THR A 197 -9.35 -24.18 13.76
CA THR A 197 -8.22 -24.34 14.68
C THR A 197 -8.17 -23.29 15.80
N HIS A 198 -8.88 -22.16 15.63
CA HIS A 198 -8.84 -21.04 16.56
C HIS A 198 -10.22 -20.74 17.17
N SER A 199 -10.19 -20.05 18.31
CA SER A 199 -11.41 -19.66 19.01
C SER A 199 -12.26 -18.69 18.16
N PRO A 200 -13.60 -18.87 18.09
CA PRO A 200 -14.50 -17.92 17.48
C PRO A 200 -14.41 -16.49 18.07
N LEU A 201 -13.87 -16.32 19.27
CA LEU A 201 -13.66 -15.00 19.88
C LEU A 201 -12.66 -14.16 19.06
N LEU A 202 -11.62 -14.79 18.52
CA LEU A 202 -10.64 -14.12 17.68
C LEU A 202 -11.23 -13.58 16.39
N LYS A 203 -12.33 -14.17 15.89
CA LYS A 203 -13.10 -13.62 14.78
C LYS A 203 -13.78 -12.30 15.19
N GLY A 204 -14.29 -12.22 16.41
CA GLY A 204 -14.80 -10.98 17.01
C GLY A 204 -13.70 -9.93 17.17
N ASP A 205 -12.52 -10.36 17.57
CA ASP A 205 -11.34 -9.48 17.70
C ASP A 205 -10.91 -8.94 16.35
N TYR A 206 -10.91 -9.76 15.29
CA TYR A 206 -10.68 -9.30 13.92
C TYR A 206 -11.63 -8.15 13.52
N ILE A 207 -12.94 -8.37 13.66
CA ILE A 207 -13.95 -7.34 13.33
C ILE A 207 -13.73 -6.06 14.16
N LYS A 208 -13.49 -6.23 15.47
CA LYS A 208 -13.23 -5.08 16.35
C LYS A 208 -12.00 -4.31 15.90
N GLN A 209 -10.91 -4.99 15.56
CA GLN A 209 -9.65 -4.37 15.15
C GLN A 209 -9.77 -3.67 13.80
N PHE A 210 -10.13 -4.41 12.75
CA PHE A 210 -9.98 -3.96 11.36
C PHE A 210 -11.21 -3.24 10.79
N GLU A 211 -12.38 -3.45 11.38
CA GLU A 211 -13.61 -2.83 10.88
C GLU A 211 -14.19 -1.78 11.83
N TYR A 212 -13.68 -1.67 13.06
CA TYR A 212 -14.15 -0.65 13.99
C TYR A 212 -13.03 0.24 14.53
N VAL A 213 -12.01 -0.31 15.20
CA VAL A 213 -11.00 0.51 15.90
C VAL A 213 -10.07 1.21 14.91
N LEU A 214 -9.39 0.46 14.04
CA LEU A 214 -8.40 1.02 13.11
C LEU A 214 -9.02 2.01 12.11
N PRO A 215 -10.17 1.73 11.46
CA PRO A 215 -10.79 2.73 10.58
C PRO A 215 -11.22 3.99 11.34
N LYS A 216 -11.69 3.88 12.59
CA LYS A 216 -12.04 5.03 13.42
C LYS A 216 -10.82 5.89 13.73
N VAL A 217 -9.69 5.27 14.10
CA VAL A 217 -8.44 5.99 14.38
C VAL A 217 -7.88 6.62 13.10
N THR A 218 -7.81 5.86 12.02
CA THR A 218 -7.33 6.35 10.72
C THR A 218 -8.15 7.54 10.26
N LYS A 219 -9.49 7.43 10.28
CA LYS A 219 -10.39 8.50 9.84
C LYS A 219 -10.35 9.74 10.74
N ALA A 220 -10.02 9.59 12.02
CA ALA A 220 -9.83 10.75 12.92
C ALA A 220 -8.58 11.56 12.54
N GLU A 221 -7.55 10.91 12.01
CA GLU A 221 -6.29 11.54 11.63
C GLU A 221 -6.23 11.90 10.13
N ASP A 222 -6.91 11.13 9.26
CA ASP A 222 -6.96 11.34 7.81
C ASP A 222 -8.38 11.10 7.30
N GLN A 223 -9.11 12.18 7.06
CA GLN A 223 -10.50 12.13 6.59
C GLN A 223 -10.62 11.97 5.08
N ALA A 224 -9.53 12.20 4.34
CA ALA A 224 -9.54 12.26 2.89
C ALA A 224 -9.22 10.93 2.23
N THR A 225 -8.31 10.16 2.83
CA THR A 225 -7.85 8.90 2.24
C THR A 225 -8.81 7.76 2.57
N PHE A 226 -9.10 6.94 1.56
CA PHE A 226 -9.99 5.79 1.68
C PHE A 226 -9.37 4.72 2.60
N TYR A 227 -10.19 4.09 3.43
CA TYR A 227 -9.80 2.94 4.25
C TYR A 227 -10.46 1.66 3.73
N TRP A 228 -9.67 0.61 3.55
CA TRP A 228 -10.09 -0.72 3.14
C TRP A 228 -9.76 -1.73 4.24
N PRO A 229 -10.66 -2.63 4.66
CA PRO A 229 -10.47 -3.42 5.88
C PRO A 229 -9.39 -4.49 5.77
N SER A 230 -9.26 -5.13 4.61
CA SER A 230 -8.31 -6.21 4.33
C SER A 230 -7.97 -6.23 2.84
N SER A 231 -6.88 -6.87 2.46
CA SER A 231 -6.58 -7.25 1.09
C SER A 231 -6.22 -8.74 1.07
N PRO A 232 -6.98 -9.62 0.39
CA PRO A 232 -8.19 -9.27 -0.35
C PRO A 232 -9.40 -9.03 0.56
N SER A 233 -10.41 -8.33 0.03
CA SER A 233 -11.69 -8.14 0.70
C SER A 233 -12.80 -7.81 -0.31
N SER A 234 -14.01 -8.15 0.03
CA SER A 234 -15.23 -7.74 -0.71
C SER A 234 -15.96 -6.57 -0.05
N GLY A 235 -15.31 -5.89 0.91
CA GLY A 235 -15.85 -4.76 1.62
C GLY A 235 -15.99 -4.96 3.12
N GLY A 236 -15.41 -6.04 3.67
CA GLY A 236 -15.40 -6.36 5.09
C GLY A 236 -16.44 -7.39 5.52
N CYS A 237 -16.55 -7.56 6.83
CA CYS A 237 -17.45 -8.53 7.48
C CYS A 237 -17.12 -10.01 7.21
N LEU A 238 -15.92 -10.30 6.73
CA LEU A 238 -15.50 -11.65 6.33
C LEU A 238 -16.46 -12.26 5.27
N ASP A 239 -16.99 -11.41 4.38
CA ASP A 239 -17.98 -11.78 3.38
C ASP A 239 -17.31 -12.06 2.04
N ASN A 240 -16.99 -13.33 1.79
CA ASN A 240 -16.41 -13.83 0.52
C ASN A 240 -15.23 -12.95 0.04
N PRO A 241 -14.08 -12.98 0.71
CA PRO A 241 -13.00 -12.02 0.51
C PRO A 241 -12.40 -12.00 -0.91
N ASP A 242 -12.52 -13.09 -1.67
CA ASP A 242 -12.01 -13.20 -3.04
C ASP A 242 -13.14 -13.18 -4.09
N ASP A 243 -14.20 -12.41 -3.86
CA ASP A 243 -15.29 -12.24 -4.80
C ASP A 243 -14.81 -11.48 -6.06
N HIS A 244 -14.95 -12.12 -7.22
CA HIS A 244 -14.52 -11.52 -8.48
C HIS A 244 -15.29 -10.26 -8.88
N ASP A 245 -16.52 -10.10 -8.37
CA ASP A 245 -17.44 -9.04 -8.78
C ASP A 245 -17.36 -7.79 -7.87
N ARG A 246 -16.56 -7.80 -6.81
CA ARG A 246 -16.45 -6.68 -5.84
C ARG A 246 -15.14 -6.72 -5.05
N GLY A 247 -14.62 -5.54 -4.75
CA GLY A 247 -13.39 -5.40 -3.98
C GLY A 247 -12.14 -5.83 -4.76
N ASP A 248 -11.17 -6.34 -4.01
CA ASP A 248 -9.91 -6.83 -4.56
C ASP A 248 -9.71 -8.32 -4.28
N CYS A 249 -8.92 -8.97 -5.14
CA CYS A 249 -8.65 -10.41 -5.08
C CYS A 249 -7.16 -10.69 -5.07
N HIS A 250 -6.76 -11.76 -4.40
CA HIS A 250 -5.46 -12.39 -4.52
C HIS A 250 -5.58 -13.67 -5.36
N TYR A 251 -4.77 -13.81 -6.41
CA TYR A 251 -4.84 -14.94 -7.31
C TYR A 251 -3.52 -15.70 -7.39
N TRP A 252 -3.42 -16.76 -6.61
CA TRP A 252 -2.21 -17.57 -6.49
C TRP A 252 -2.33 -18.99 -7.11
N ASP A 253 -3.41 -19.29 -7.82
CA ASP A 253 -3.67 -20.64 -8.35
C ASP A 253 -2.62 -21.10 -9.38
N VAL A 254 -2.03 -20.19 -10.14
CA VAL A 254 -0.95 -20.56 -11.08
C VAL A 254 0.33 -20.93 -10.33
N TRP A 255 0.67 -20.23 -9.25
CA TRP A 255 1.85 -20.54 -8.45
C TRP A 255 1.59 -21.67 -7.45
N HIS A 256 0.66 -21.49 -6.52
CA HIS A 256 0.36 -22.48 -5.47
C HIS A 256 -0.60 -23.57 -5.91
N GLY A 257 -1.59 -23.24 -6.74
CA GLY A 257 -2.58 -24.18 -7.24
C GLY A 257 -2.14 -25.02 -8.45
N MET A 258 -0.91 -24.82 -8.94
CA MET A 258 -0.32 -25.55 -10.07
C MET A 258 -1.15 -25.44 -11.37
N LYS A 259 -1.95 -24.39 -11.52
CA LYS A 259 -2.70 -24.11 -12.75
C LYS A 259 -1.76 -23.67 -13.89
N PRO A 260 -2.14 -23.90 -15.16
CA PRO A 260 -1.34 -23.43 -16.28
C PRO A 260 -1.36 -21.90 -16.40
N PHE A 261 -0.34 -21.29 -17.00
CA PHE A 261 -0.28 -19.85 -17.24
C PHE A 261 -1.48 -19.29 -18.01
N SER A 262 -2.14 -20.12 -18.84
CA SER A 262 -3.37 -19.72 -19.54
C SER A 262 -4.51 -19.40 -18.59
N ASP A 263 -4.48 -19.89 -17.36
CA ASP A 263 -5.53 -19.68 -16.36
C ASP A 263 -5.66 -18.21 -15.95
N TYR A 264 -4.57 -17.44 -15.97
CA TYR A 264 -4.62 -15.97 -15.77
C TYR A 264 -5.59 -15.24 -16.71
N ARG A 265 -5.93 -15.83 -17.86
CA ARG A 265 -6.84 -15.26 -18.86
C ARG A 265 -8.30 -15.68 -18.66
N SER A 266 -8.58 -16.51 -17.66
CA SER A 266 -9.90 -17.06 -17.37
C SER A 266 -10.65 -16.27 -16.30
N HIS A 267 -9.96 -15.33 -15.64
CA HIS A 267 -10.46 -14.58 -14.50
C HIS A 267 -10.57 -13.08 -14.83
N TYR A 268 -11.67 -12.48 -14.38
CA TYR A 268 -11.96 -11.06 -14.63
C TYR A 268 -12.30 -10.40 -13.28
N PHE A 269 -11.27 -10.17 -12.46
CA PHE A 269 -11.40 -9.50 -11.16
C PHE A 269 -11.73 -8.02 -11.33
N ARG A 270 -12.44 -7.45 -10.36
CA ARG A 270 -12.61 -5.99 -10.28
C ARG A 270 -11.27 -5.29 -10.03
N PHE A 271 -10.45 -5.89 -9.18
CA PHE A 271 -9.07 -5.52 -8.93
C PHE A 271 -8.29 -6.77 -8.49
N CYS A 272 -7.14 -7.02 -9.07
CA CYS A 272 -6.25 -8.10 -8.62
C CYS A 272 -5.05 -7.46 -7.93
N SER A 273 -5.05 -7.49 -6.60
CA SER A 273 -4.04 -6.83 -5.77
C SER A 273 -2.80 -7.69 -5.57
N GLU A 274 -2.94 -9.01 -5.69
CA GLU A 274 -1.81 -9.94 -5.70
C GLU A 274 -1.98 -11.04 -6.73
N PHE A 275 -0.94 -11.30 -7.49
CA PHE A 275 -0.73 -12.47 -8.33
C PHE A 275 0.74 -12.56 -8.71
N GLY A 276 1.17 -13.70 -9.21
CA GLY A 276 2.52 -13.83 -9.71
C GLY A 276 2.97 -15.27 -9.89
N PHE A 277 4.20 -15.40 -10.35
CA PHE A 277 4.88 -16.67 -10.46
C PHE A 277 6.37 -16.45 -10.16
N GLN A 278 6.88 -17.13 -9.15
CA GLN A 278 8.29 -17.02 -8.82
C GLN A 278 9.18 -17.55 -9.94
N SER A 279 10.19 -16.81 -10.28
CA SER A 279 11.17 -17.17 -11.28
C SER A 279 12.57 -16.75 -10.85
N PHE A 280 13.60 -17.36 -11.48
CA PHE A 280 14.96 -16.93 -11.26
C PHE A 280 15.17 -15.48 -11.73
N PRO A 281 15.96 -14.68 -11.02
CA PRO A 281 16.36 -13.36 -11.48
C PRO A 281 17.25 -13.43 -12.71
N GLU A 282 17.51 -12.28 -13.32
CA GLU A 282 18.47 -12.21 -14.44
C GLU A 282 19.86 -12.73 -14.04
N ARG A 283 20.57 -13.28 -15.01
CA ARG A 283 21.92 -13.84 -14.82
C ARG A 283 22.86 -12.87 -14.10
N LYS A 284 22.86 -11.59 -14.44
CA LYS A 284 23.69 -10.59 -13.76
C LYS A 284 23.41 -10.45 -12.27
N THR A 285 22.15 -10.69 -11.86
CA THR A 285 21.75 -10.70 -10.45
C THR A 285 22.23 -11.98 -9.77
N ILE A 286 22.10 -13.13 -10.45
CA ILE A 286 22.64 -14.42 -9.95
C ILE A 286 24.14 -14.31 -9.72
N ASP A 287 24.87 -13.70 -10.62
CA ASP A 287 26.32 -13.51 -10.52
C ASP A 287 26.77 -12.66 -9.31
N THR A 288 25.84 -11.95 -8.64
CA THR A 288 26.14 -11.19 -7.42
C THR A 288 26.16 -12.04 -6.16
N PHE A 289 25.49 -13.19 -6.15
CA PHE A 289 25.37 -14.05 -4.96
C PHE A 289 25.79 -15.51 -5.16
N ALA A 290 25.95 -15.98 -6.41
CA ALA A 290 26.32 -17.34 -6.74
C ALA A 290 27.67 -17.42 -7.44
N LEU A 291 28.49 -18.44 -7.08
CA LEU A 291 29.72 -18.71 -7.79
C LEU A 291 29.42 -19.40 -9.16
N PRO A 292 30.31 -19.32 -10.17
CA PRO A 292 30.05 -19.91 -11.48
C PRO A 292 29.65 -21.39 -11.44
N GLN A 293 30.22 -22.20 -10.53
CA GLN A 293 29.88 -23.60 -10.37
C GLN A 293 28.49 -23.84 -9.77
N ASP A 294 27.97 -22.86 -9.09
CA ASP A 294 26.64 -22.92 -8.43
C ASP A 294 25.51 -22.39 -9.32
N CYS A 295 25.87 -21.83 -10.49
CA CYS A 295 24.88 -21.30 -11.43
C CYS A 295 24.19 -22.42 -12.24
N ASN A 296 23.59 -23.36 -11.55
CA ASN A 296 22.72 -24.37 -12.12
C ASN A 296 21.55 -24.66 -11.18
N ILE A 297 20.38 -24.97 -11.73
CA ILE A 297 19.11 -25.11 -11.00
C ILE A 297 19.10 -26.22 -9.95
N PHE A 298 20.07 -27.13 -9.97
CA PHE A 298 20.20 -28.24 -9.02
C PHE A 298 21.29 -27.98 -7.97
N SER A 299 21.87 -26.79 -7.93
CA SER A 299 22.83 -26.46 -6.88
C SER A 299 22.09 -26.05 -5.58
N PRO A 300 22.66 -26.37 -4.42
CA PRO A 300 22.06 -25.94 -3.14
C PRO A 300 21.88 -24.42 -3.03
N VAL A 301 22.77 -23.63 -3.68
CA VAL A 301 22.68 -22.17 -3.68
C VAL A 301 21.46 -21.70 -4.47
N MET A 302 21.19 -22.31 -5.64
CA MET A 302 20.04 -21.93 -6.44
C MET A 302 18.73 -22.49 -5.87
N GLU A 303 18.75 -23.68 -5.28
CA GLU A 303 17.58 -24.21 -4.54
C GLU A 303 17.21 -23.31 -3.36
N LEU A 304 18.19 -22.85 -2.57
CA LEU A 304 17.96 -21.92 -1.46
C LEU A 304 17.38 -20.58 -1.92
N SER A 305 17.66 -20.15 -3.14
CA SER A 305 17.15 -18.88 -3.67
C SER A 305 15.67 -18.91 -4.04
N LEU A 306 15.03 -20.07 -4.03
CA LEU A 306 13.65 -20.32 -4.40
C LEU A 306 12.88 -21.09 -3.32
N ILE A 307 13.33 -21.06 -2.08
CA ILE A 307 12.61 -21.71 -0.96
C ILE A 307 11.41 -20.86 -0.58
N HIS A 308 10.24 -21.39 -0.85
CA HIS A 308 8.94 -20.94 -0.33
C HIS A 308 8.02 -22.12 -0.11
#